data_d245e02325a3196e54b93d6addb1d1af
#
_entry.id   d245e02325a3196e54b93d6addb1d1af
#
_cell.length_a   1.000
_cell.length_b   1.000
_cell.length_c   1.000
_cell.angle_alpha   90.00
_cell.angle_beta   90.00
_cell.angle_gamma   90.00
#
_symmetry.space_group_name_H-M   'P 1'
#
loop_
_entity.id
_entity.type
_entity.pdbx_description
1 polymer ?
#
loop_
_entity_poly.entity_id
_entity_poly.type
_entity_poly.pdbx_seq_one_letter_code
_entity_poly.pdbx_strand_id
1 'polypeptide(L)'
;MRSTTAQVPNNLKSVALQRVSKLSGLPLNRLTVVNSATAKYQRKGETVFKVKVTDNQSGKIYGLTLDNSGEELSATQLQASEQAASAAQYGKLEPALAQRLTGIPQNQPLRVIIWLKQPSNTGASRPAPNPSSASRASQAQVNAFFEQVDAQRAAKVQPIVSPVANKLKSFGSNVRTEKYSPVVYASLTPQAIKQVAQWGEVDQIYQERQVQPNLDVARQVIAANVVNNRGFTGSGVKVAQIEVGGIIATNNPYLSGTTQDTTYGCLSSHSTGVAGIIRSTHPKARGIAPGVLLWAGGSCGGWPSELQNRSTSAADWGAEVFNLSLGGDFGVDSFAKFYDDMVINRYRTVVIAAGNSGNTGNVSSPATAYNVISVGSFDDQNTTSWTDDIISPFSSGKDPSSTHGDREKPEVAAPGQNINSTTNSSPWTGPIGSGTSYASPMVAGVAAQMIQRNSSLGSWPEAVKAILMTTAVHNIEGNTRLSELDGTGGIVADRADDVAHGVGGSWGGQPYSCSEPSSVDVATVDLTGGQRTRSTIVWNQNPNYSSYSSQPSADLDFQIVNSSGSVVAGSYSYDNTSEIVDFTPNSSGTYKLRVSKYRCDMSPQWLGWAWRQGN
;
A
#
# COMPACT_ATOMS: atom_id res chain seq x y z
N MET A 1 10.45 21.03 11.49
CA MET A 1 9.55 22.18 11.21
C MET A 1 8.28 21.57 10.65
N ARG A 2 7.12 21.77 11.33
CA ARG A 2 5.83 21.35 10.78
C ARG A 2 5.65 22.05 9.43
N SER A 3 5.49 21.28 8.35
CA SER A 3 4.97 21.81 7.10
C SER A 3 3.51 22.19 7.39
N THR A 4 3.28 23.45 7.72
CA THR A 4 1.92 23.98 7.66
C THR A 4 1.55 23.95 6.18
N THR A 5 0.73 22.97 5.77
CA THR A 5 0.00 23.03 4.50
C THR A 5 -0.72 24.37 4.51
N ALA A 6 -0.30 25.30 3.66
CA ALA A 6 -0.93 26.61 3.57
C ALA A 6 -2.39 26.36 3.18
N GLN A 7 -3.31 26.62 4.10
CA GLN A 7 -4.74 26.46 3.80
C GLN A 7 -5.11 27.33 2.61
N VAL A 8 -5.90 26.75 1.70
CA VAL A 8 -6.44 27.52 0.57
C VAL A 8 -7.22 28.70 1.09
N PRO A 9 -6.90 29.94 0.68
CA PRO A 9 -7.57 31.14 1.16
C PRO A 9 -9.09 31.07 0.95
N ASN A 10 -9.87 31.53 1.93
CA ASN A 10 -11.34 31.46 1.87
C ASN A 10 -11.94 32.23 0.68
N ASN A 11 -11.30 33.31 0.22
CA ASN A 11 -11.71 34.02 -0.97
C ASN A 11 -11.61 33.12 -2.22
N LEU A 12 -10.59 32.27 -2.35
CA LEU A 12 -10.46 31.35 -3.48
C LEU A 12 -11.49 30.23 -3.42
N LYS A 13 -11.85 29.75 -2.22
CA LYS A 13 -12.97 28.81 -2.06
C LYS A 13 -14.31 29.43 -2.53
N SER A 14 -14.52 30.71 -2.20
CA SER A 14 -15.71 31.46 -2.67
C SER A 14 -15.71 31.67 -4.18
N VAL A 15 -14.54 31.96 -4.78
CA VAL A 15 -14.39 32.05 -6.24
C VAL A 15 -14.71 30.71 -6.89
N ALA A 16 -14.25 29.60 -6.32
CA ALA A 16 -14.54 28.25 -6.82
C ALA A 16 -16.05 27.95 -6.83
N LEU A 17 -16.76 28.25 -5.74
CA LEU A 17 -18.22 28.08 -5.67
C LEU A 17 -18.95 28.91 -6.74
N GLN A 18 -18.57 30.18 -6.92
CA GLN A 18 -19.17 31.05 -7.95
C GLN A 18 -18.89 30.54 -9.37
N ARG A 19 -17.67 30.08 -9.64
CA ARG A 19 -17.32 29.50 -10.97
C ARG A 19 -18.12 28.24 -11.27
N VAL A 20 -18.18 27.31 -10.30
CA VAL A 20 -18.99 26.09 -10.45
C VAL A 20 -20.46 26.43 -10.66
N SER A 21 -21.02 27.36 -9.88
CA SER A 21 -22.41 27.83 -10.07
C SER A 21 -22.64 28.34 -11.49
N LYS A 22 -21.72 29.16 -12.01
CA LYS A 22 -21.80 29.71 -13.38
C LYS A 22 -21.67 28.61 -14.45
N LEU A 23 -20.75 27.65 -14.29
CA LEU A 23 -20.49 26.58 -15.25
C LEU A 23 -21.61 25.53 -15.27
N SER A 24 -22.18 25.23 -14.11
CA SER A 24 -23.18 24.16 -13.97
C SER A 24 -24.63 24.67 -14.04
N GLY A 25 -24.86 25.98 -13.88
CA GLY A 25 -26.20 26.56 -13.74
C GLY A 25 -26.85 26.29 -12.37
N LEU A 26 -26.11 25.71 -11.43
CA LEU A 26 -26.63 25.36 -10.10
C LEU A 26 -26.58 26.56 -9.14
N PRO A 27 -27.60 26.75 -8.28
CA PRO A 27 -27.58 27.81 -7.29
C PRO A 27 -26.53 27.51 -6.18
N LEU A 28 -25.90 28.55 -5.64
CA LEU A 28 -24.82 28.44 -4.66
C LEU A 28 -25.19 27.62 -3.40
N ASN A 29 -26.45 27.65 -2.96
CA ASN A 29 -26.91 26.87 -1.80
C ASN A 29 -26.91 25.34 -2.03
N ARG A 30 -26.76 24.88 -3.25
CA ARG A 30 -26.57 23.46 -3.60
C ARG A 30 -25.11 23.04 -3.63
N LEU A 31 -24.19 23.99 -3.60
CA LEU A 31 -22.77 23.76 -3.80
C LEU A 31 -22.02 23.85 -2.47
N THR A 32 -21.15 22.90 -2.21
CA THR A 32 -20.28 22.88 -1.01
C THR A 32 -18.85 22.54 -1.41
N VAL A 33 -17.87 23.27 -0.85
CA VAL A 33 -16.46 22.89 -0.95
C VAL A 33 -16.23 21.69 -0.04
N VAL A 34 -15.88 20.56 -0.61
CA VAL A 34 -15.66 19.30 0.13
C VAL A 34 -14.18 18.99 0.38
N ASN A 35 -13.28 19.53 -0.46
CA ASN A 35 -11.85 19.50 -0.23
C ASN A 35 -11.16 20.70 -0.87
N SER A 36 -9.99 21.07 -0.34
CA SER A 36 -9.14 22.10 -0.95
C SER A 36 -7.69 21.91 -0.52
N ALA A 37 -6.75 21.99 -1.46
CA ALA A 37 -5.33 21.80 -1.23
C ALA A 37 -4.48 22.81 -2.02
N THR A 38 -3.28 23.08 -1.49
CA THR A 38 -2.26 23.87 -2.18
C THR A 38 -1.30 22.90 -2.86
N ALA A 39 -1.13 23.01 -4.17
CA ALA A 39 -0.18 22.21 -4.93
C ALA A 39 1.02 23.05 -5.37
N LYS A 40 2.23 22.50 -5.20
CA LYS A 40 3.49 23.13 -5.60
C LYS A 40 4.10 22.38 -6.78
N TYR A 41 4.16 23.03 -7.93
CA TYR A 41 4.90 22.57 -9.11
C TYR A 41 6.35 23.04 -8.99
N GLN A 42 7.18 22.24 -8.31
CA GLN A 42 8.53 22.66 -7.85
C GLN A 42 9.48 23.04 -8.98
N ARG A 43 9.38 22.40 -10.14
CA ARG A 43 10.23 22.65 -11.31
C ARG A 43 9.86 23.93 -12.04
N LYS A 44 8.58 24.26 -12.03
CA LYS A 44 8.04 25.50 -12.59
C LYS A 44 8.08 26.66 -11.61
N GLY A 45 8.25 26.40 -10.31
CA GLY A 45 8.13 27.41 -9.25
C GLY A 45 6.71 27.91 -9.02
N GLU A 46 5.70 27.23 -9.57
CA GLU A 46 4.29 27.63 -9.51
C GLU A 46 3.60 27.03 -8.30
N THR A 47 2.79 27.84 -7.62
CA THR A 47 1.89 27.40 -6.56
C THR A 47 0.46 27.63 -7.03
N VAL A 48 -0.36 26.62 -6.96
CA VAL A 48 -1.78 26.66 -7.36
C VAL A 48 -2.67 26.15 -6.26
N PHE A 49 -3.95 26.47 -6.32
CA PHE A 49 -4.96 26.06 -5.35
C PHE A 49 -5.99 25.17 -6.04
N LYS A 50 -6.13 23.96 -5.55
CA LYS A 50 -7.13 22.99 -6.03
C LYS A 50 -8.32 23.02 -5.09
N VAL A 51 -9.53 23.03 -5.65
CA VAL A 51 -10.79 23.07 -4.89
C VAL A 51 -11.76 22.07 -5.50
N LYS A 52 -12.24 21.12 -4.69
CA LYS A 52 -13.34 20.21 -5.04
C LYS A 52 -14.65 20.77 -4.50
N VAL A 53 -15.62 20.94 -5.37
CA VAL A 53 -16.97 21.42 -5.07
C VAL A 53 -17.98 20.34 -5.40
N THR A 54 -18.86 19.99 -4.50
CA THR A 54 -19.94 19.02 -4.75
C THR A 54 -21.28 19.71 -4.90
N ASP A 55 -22.13 19.18 -5.76
CA ASP A 55 -23.57 19.43 -5.73
C ASP A 55 -24.22 18.52 -4.68
N ASN A 56 -24.72 19.09 -3.62
CA ASN A 56 -25.28 18.37 -2.47
C ASN A 56 -26.49 17.47 -2.82
N GLN A 57 -27.12 17.70 -3.97
CA GLN A 57 -28.28 16.92 -4.39
C GLN A 57 -27.90 15.74 -5.29
N SER A 58 -27.04 15.96 -6.30
CA SER A 58 -26.65 14.88 -7.24
C SER A 58 -25.37 14.17 -6.84
N GLY A 59 -24.56 14.72 -5.92
CA GLY A 59 -23.24 14.23 -5.57
C GLY A 59 -22.18 14.47 -6.65
N LYS A 60 -22.50 15.19 -7.73
CA LYS A 60 -21.54 15.48 -8.79
C LYS A 60 -20.44 16.40 -8.27
N ILE A 61 -19.19 16.03 -8.56
CA ILE A 61 -18.00 16.77 -8.14
C ILE A 61 -17.48 17.62 -9.31
N TYR A 62 -17.10 18.85 -8.96
CA TYR A 62 -16.47 19.81 -9.86
C TYR A 62 -15.11 20.17 -9.29
N GLY A 63 -14.05 19.95 -10.06
CA GLY A 63 -12.69 20.29 -9.66
C GLY A 63 -12.21 21.55 -10.37
N LEU A 64 -11.61 22.45 -9.63
CA LEU A 64 -11.01 23.67 -10.13
C LEU A 64 -9.56 23.77 -9.68
N THR A 65 -8.68 24.18 -10.57
CA THR A 65 -7.31 24.56 -10.26
C THR A 65 -7.18 26.06 -10.49
N LEU A 66 -6.88 26.80 -9.42
CA LEU A 66 -6.83 28.27 -9.43
C LEU A 66 -5.40 28.75 -9.17
N ASP A 67 -5.00 29.83 -9.78
CA ASP A 67 -3.81 30.58 -9.38
C ASP A 67 -4.08 31.50 -8.17
N ASN A 68 -3.07 32.28 -7.77
CA ASN A 68 -3.18 33.24 -6.67
C ASN A 68 -4.23 34.35 -6.90
N SER A 69 -4.58 34.63 -8.16
CA SER A 69 -5.58 35.63 -8.54
C SER A 69 -7.00 35.06 -8.58
N GLY A 70 -7.16 33.73 -8.52
CA GLY A 70 -8.42 33.01 -8.70
C GLY A 70 -8.75 32.71 -10.15
N GLU A 71 -7.79 32.89 -11.08
CA GLU A 71 -7.96 32.43 -12.46
C GLU A 71 -7.81 30.92 -12.56
N GLU A 72 -8.66 30.30 -13.39
CA GLU A 72 -8.66 28.85 -13.56
C GLU A 72 -7.52 28.41 -14.52
N LEU A 73 -6.73 27.46 -14.05
CA LEU A 73 -5.62 26.85 -14.79
C LEU A 73 -5.96 25.42 -15.19
N SER A 74 -5.45 24.98 -16.32
CA SER A 74 -5.53 23.58 -16.72
C SER A 74 -4.57 22.72 -15.92
N ALA A 75 -5.08 21.89 -15.01
CA ALA A 75 -4.28 20.96 -14.20
C ALA A 75 -3.45 20.01 -15.10
N THR A 76 -4.04 19.53 -16.21
CA THR A 76 -3.35 18.65 -17.19
C THR A 76 -2.16 19.35 -17.84
N GLN A 77 -2.31 20.61 -18.24
CA GLN A 77 -1.21 21.38 -18.85
C GLN A 77 -0.11 21.69 -17.84
N LEU A 78 -0.46 22.03 -16.60
CA LEU A 78 0.51 22.25 -15.51
C LEU A 78 1.31 20.97 -15.25
N GLN A 79 0.64 19.84 -15.14
CA GLN A 79 1.28 18.53 -14.93
C GLN A 79 2.22 18.17 -16.08
N ALA A 80 1.77 18.31 -17.32
CA ALA A 80 2.59 18.05 -18.50
C ALA A 80 3.83 18.97 -18.54
N SER A 81 3.68 20.24 -18.15
CA SER A 81 4.80 21.19 -18.13
C SER A 81 5.81 20.89 -17.01
N GLU A 82 5.36 20.44 -15.83
CA GLU A 82 6.25 20.01 -14.73
C GLU A 82 7.03 18.74 -15.12
N GLN A 83 6.37 17.77 -15.75
CA GLN A 83 6.99 16.56 -16.28
C GLN A 83 8.04 16.89 -17.35
N ALA A 84 7.71 17.77 -18.29
CA ALA A 84 8.63 18.22 -19.32
C ALA A 84 9.86 18.94 -18.72
N ALA A 85 9.66 19.77 -17.70
CA ALA A 85 10.74 20.45 -16.99
C ALA A 85 11.62 19.44 -16.22
N SER A 86 11.04 18.44 -15.58
CA SER A 86 11.78 17.35 -14.90
C SER A 86 12.58 16.52 -15.92
N ALA A 87 11.97 16.13 -17.03
CA ALA A 87 12.63 15.39 -18.10
C ALA A 87 13.76 16.18 -18.75
N ALA A 88 13.60 17.50 -18.94
CA ALA A 88 14.64 18.38 -19.45
C ALA A 88 15.84 18.50 -18.50
N GLN A 89 15.59 18.48 -17.19
CA GLN A 89 16.63 18.63 -16.18
C GLN A 89 17.40 17.34 -15.87
N TYR A 90 16.70 16.20 -15.77
CA TYR A 90 17.25 14.92 -15.29
C TYR A 90 17.22 13.80 -16.33
N GLY A 91 16.53 14.00 -17.46
CA GLY A 91 16.30 12.92 -18.44
C GLY A 91 15.55 11.77 -17.81
N LYS A 92 16.12 10.56 -17.93
CA LYS A 92 15.60 9.31 -17.34
C LYS A 92 16.28 8.96 -16.01
N LEU A 93 17.00 9.88 -15.37
CA LEU A 93 17.65 9.63 -14.08
C LEU A 93 16.74 10.07 -12.93
N GLU A 94 16.70 9.27 -11.86
CA GLU A 94 16.18 9.73 -10.56
C GLU A 94 16.89 11.03 -10.15
N PRO A 95 16.19 12.09 -9.69
CA PRO A 95 16.82 13.36 -9.34
C PRO A 95 18.00 13.24 -8.36
N ALA A 96 17.87 12.39 -7.32
CA ALA A 96 18.94 12.14 -6.34
C ALA A 96 20.16 11.44 -6.98
N LEU A 97 19.93 10.47 -7.87
CA LEU A 97 21.01 9.84 -8.64
C LEU A 97 21.71 10.85 -9.55
N ALA A 98 20.96 11.67 -10.27
CA ALA A 98 21.53 12.69 -11.16
C ALA A 98 22.43 13.66 -10.41
N GLN A 99 22.01 14.14 -9.23
CA GLN A 99 22.83 14.99 -8.35
C GLN A 99 24.08 14.25 -7.87
N ARG A 100 23.95 13.00 -7.41
CA ARG A 100 25.08 12.20 -6.94
C ARG A 100 26.14 11.98 -8.01
N LEU A 101 25.74 11.79 -9.28
CA LEU A 101 26.67 11.59 -10.40
C LEU A 101 27.58 12.80 -10.69
N THR A 102 27.27 13.98 -10.16
CA THR A 102 28.12 15.17 -10.28
C THR A 102 29.23 15.23 -9.21
N GLY A 103 29.03 14.54 -8.07
CA GLY A 103 29.93 14.62 -6.90
C GLY A 103 30.83 13.40 -6.67
N ILE A 104 30.80 12.38 -7.54
CA ILE A 104 31.59 11.15 -7.37
C ILE A 104 32.61 10.96 -8.51
N PRO A 105 33.72 10.23 -8.25
CA PRO A 105 34.71 9.89 -9.28
C PRO A 105 34.08 9.15 -10.46
N GLN A 106 34.46 9.51 -11.69
CA GLN A 106 33.84 8.95 -12.91
C GLN A 106 34.10 7.46 -13.14
N ASN A 107 35.08 6.89 -12.45
CA ASN A 107 35.42 5.46 -12.48
C ASN A 107 34.82 4.65 -11.32
N GLN A 108 34.12 5.31 -10.37
CA GLN A 108 33.50 4.64 -9.23
C GLN A 108 32.15 4.04 -9.65
N PRO A 109 31.99 2.69 -9.66
CA PRO A 109 30.71 2.08 -10.02
C PRO A 109 29.67 2.33 -8.91
N LEU A 110 28.41 2.57 -9.33
CA LEU A 110 27.24 2.60 -8.47
C LEU A 110 26.33 1.43 -8.79
N ARG A 111 25.70 0.86 -7.78
CA ARG A 111 24.61 -0.08 -7.97
C ARG A 111 23.35 0.69 -8.39
N VAL A 112 22.76 0.31 -9.50
CA VAL A 112 21.57 0.96 -10.07
C VAL A 112 20.48 -0.04 -10.41
N ILE A 113 19.25 0.44 -10.35
CA ILE A 113 18.03 -0.24 -10.78
C ILE A 113 17.57 0.43 -12.06
N ILE A 114 17.56 -0.30 -13.17
CA ILE A 114 17.17 0.19 -14.49
C ILE A 114 15.76 -0.32 -14.76
N TRP A 115 14.79 0.58 -14.69
CA TRP A 115 13.40 0.29 -15.02
C TRP A 115 13.20 0.44 -16.52
N LEU A 116 12.61 -0.57 -17.14
CA LEU A 116 12.33 -0.58 -18.58
C LEU A 116 10.86 -0.27 -18.85
N LYS A 117 10.55 0.10 -20.08
CA LYS A 117 9.17 0.34 -20.50
C LYS A 117 8.33 -0.93 -20.31
N GLN A 118 7.15 -0.76 -19.72
CA GLN A 118 6.28 -1.86 -19.35
C GLN A 118 5.63 -2.56 -20.56
N PRO A 119 5.48 -3.89 -20.54
CA PRO A 119 4.62 -4.59 -21.47
C PRO A 119 3.14 -4.37 -21.14
N SER A 120 2.27 -4.70 -22.10
CA SER A 120 0.82 -4.71 -21.85
C SER A 120 0.42 -5.74 -20.78
N ASN A 121 -0.71 -5.52 -20.09
CA ASN A 121 -1.22 -6.40 -19.05
C ASN A 121 -1.51 -7.84 -19.51
N THR A 122 -1.60 -8.76 -18.55
CA THR A 122 -1.76 -10.19 -18.81
C THR A 122 -3.14 -10.56 -19.34
N GLY A 123 -4.21 -9.86 -18.94
CA GLY A 123 -5.57 -10.22 -19.32
C GLY A 123 -6.10 -11.51 -18.67
N ALA A 124 -5.44 -12.01 -17.63
CA ALA A 124 -5.91 -13.18 -16.90
C ALA A 124 -7.25 -12.91 -16.19
N SER A 125 -8.17 -13.88 -16.26
CA SER A 125 -9.46 -13.77 -15.58
C SER A 125 -9.28 -14.04 -14.08
N ARG A 126 -9.46 -13.02 -13.26
CA ARG A 126 -9.35 -13.09 -11.80
C ARG A 126 -10.51 -13.85 -11.20
N PRO A 127 -10.31 -14.71 -10.18
CA PRO A 127 -11.41 -15.34 -9.44
C PRO A 127 -12.38 -14.28 -8.90
N ALA A 128 -13.67 -14.54 -9.00
CA ALA A 128 -14.70 -13.58 -8.59
C ALA A 128 -14.55 -13.19 -7.11
N PRO A 129 -14.71 -11.90 -6.75
CA PRO A 129 -14.74 -11.46 -5.37
C PRO A 129 -16.10 -11.84 -4.79
N ASN A 130 -16.15 -12.81 -3.87
CA ASN A 130 -17.42 -13.24 -3.28
C ASN A 130 -17.26 -13.53 -1.79
N PRO A 131 -17.93 -12.77 -0.90
CA PRO A 131 -17.94 -13.02 0.53
C PRO A 131 -18.75 -14.26 0.92
N SER A 132 -19.67 -14.72 0.06
CA SER A 132 -20.49 -15.90 0.31
C SER A 132 -19.70 -17.20 0.22
N SER A 133 -19.85 -18.09 1.19
CA SER A 133 -19.19 -19.40 1.20
C SER A 133 -19.61 -20.31 0.03
N ALA A 134 -20.79 -20.09 -0.54
CA ALA A 134 -21.34 -20.95 -1.59
C ALA A 134 -20.71 -20.75 -2.99
N SER A 135 -20.09 -19.60 -3.24
CA SER A 135 -19.58 -19.23 -4.57
C SER A 135 -18.14 -18.66 -4.56
N ARG A 136 -17.45 -18.71 -3.42
CA ARG A 136 -16.04 -18.30 -3.33
C ARG A 136 -15.13 -19.24 -4.11
N ALA A 137 -14.06 -18.70 -4.68
CA ALA A 137 -13.03 -19.49 -5.33
C ALA A 137 -12.37 -20.46 -4.33
N SER A 138 -12.10 -21.68 -4.76
CA SER A 138 -11.31 -22.62 -3.97
C SER A 138 -9.83 -22.22 -3.99
N GLN A 139 -9.04 -22.67 -3.00
CA GLN A 139 -7.59 -22.44 -2.97
C GLN A 139 -6.90 -22.94 -4.25
N ALA A 140 -7.36 -24.07 -4.81
CA ALA A 140 -6.84 -24.59 -6.07
C ALA A 140 -7.10 -23.65 -7.26
N GLN A 141 -8.27 -22.99 -7.31
CA GLN A 141 -8.58 -21.98 -8.34
C GLN A 141 -7.70 -20.74 -8.21
N VAL A 142 -7.45 -20.28 -6.97
CA VAL A 142 -6.55 -19.15 -6.70
C VAL A 142 -5.11 -19.50 -7.10
N ASN A 143 -4.62 -20.69 -6.76
CA ASN A 143 -3.29 -21.15 -7.15
C ASN A 143 -3.13 -21.25 -8.68
N ALA A 144 -4.12 -21.84 -9.37
CA ALA A 144 -4.10 -21.92 -10.83
C ALA A 144 -4.14 -20.52 -11.49
N PHE A 145 -4.86 -19.58 -10.89
CA PHE A 145 -4.85 -18.18 -11.33
C PHE A 145 -3.46 -17.55 -11.21
N PHE A 146 -2.77 -17.74 -10.07
CA PHE A 146 -1.41 -17.23 -9.90
C PHE A 146 -0.42 -17.84 -10.90
N GLU A 147 -0.45 -19.16 -11.11
CA GLU A 147 0.40 -19.82 -12.11
C GLU A 147 0.17 -19.26 -13.52
N GLN A 148 -1.10 -19.04 -13.89
CA GLN A 148 -1.46 -18.44 -15.18
C GLN A 148 -0.95 -16.99 -15.31
N VAL A 149 -1.17 -16.14 -14.29
CA VAL A 149 -0.70 -14.75 -14.27
C VAL A 149 0.82 -14.70 -14.39
N ASP A 150 1.50 -15.48 -13.57
CA ASP A 150 2.97 -15.48 -13.53
C ASP A 150 3.58 -15.95 -14.84
N ALA A 151 3.03 -17.01 -15.45
CA ALA A 151 3.47 -17.49 -16.76
C ALA A 151 3.27 -16.42 -17.87
N GLN A 152 2.09 -15.80 -17.90
CA GLN A 152 1.78 -14.74 -18.87
C GLN A 152 2.66 -13.50 -18.65
N ARG A 153 2.91 -13.12 -17.40
CA ARG A 153 3.76 -11.98 -17.06
C ARG A 153 5.21 -12.23 -17.45
N ALA A 154 5.77 -13.41 -17.11
CA ALA A 154 7.11 -13.79 -17.52
C ALA A 154 7.28 -13.79 -19.04
N ALA A 155 6.31 -14.33 -19.78
CA ALA A 155 6.34 -14.37 -21.25
C ALA A 155 6.38 -12.96 -21.89
N LYS A 156 5.82 -11.95 -21.22
CA LYS A 156 5.82 -10.55 -21.68
C LYS A 156 7.07 -9.79 -21.23
N VAL A 157 7.60 -10.07 -20.04
CA VAL A 157 8.74 -9.35 -19.45
C VAL A 157 10.08 -9.85 -19.98
N GLN A 158 10.28 -11.19 -20.09
CA GLN A 158 11.57 -11.75 -20.46
C GLN A 158 12.09 -11.28 -21.84
N PRO A 159 11.27 -11.12 -22.90
CA PRO A 159 11.71 -10.55 -24.17
C PRO A 159 12.20 -9.09 -24.07
N ILE A 160 11.80 -8.36 -23.04
CA ILE A 160 12.20 -6.96 -22.82
C ILE A 160 13.51 -6.90 -22.01
N VAL A 161 13.62 -7.65 -20.91
CA VAL A 161 14.77 -7.54 -20.00
C VAL A 161 16.02 -8.25 -20.52
N SER A 162 15.87 -9.41 -21.18
CA SER A 162 17.02 -10.23 -21.60
C SER A 162 17.95 -9.54 -22.62
N PRO A 163 17.44 -8.86 -23.67
CA PRO A 163 18.30 -8.12 -24.58
C PRO A 163 19.04 -6.98 -23.90
N VAL A 164 18.37 -6.24 -23.02
CA VAL A 164 18.97 -5.12 -22.28
C VAL A 164 20.04 -5.61 -21.31
N ALA A 165 19.78 -6.69 -20.58
CA ALA A 165 20.76 -7.28 -19.67
C ALA A 165 22.01 -7.78 -20.44
N ASN A 166 21.84 -8.40 -21.59
CA ASN A 166 22.96 -8.83 -22.43
C ASN A 166 23.79 -7.63 -22.91
N LYS A 167 23.15 -6.55 -23.34
CA LYS A 167 23.80 -5.31 -23.74
C LYS A 167 24.55 -4.65 -22.57
N LEU A 168 23.99 -4.70 -21.34
CA LEU A 168 24.60 -4.14 -20.14
C LEU A 168 25.87 -4.85 -19.70
N LYS A 169 26.09 -6.12 -20.03
CA LYS A 169 27.29 -6.88 -19.65
C LYS A 169 28.59 -6.25 -20.19
N SER A 170 28.52 -5.48 -21.26
CA SER A 170 29.67 -4.73 -21.80
C SER A 170 29.89 -3.36 -21.14
N PHE A 171 28.94 -2.88 -20.33
CA PHE A 171 28.97 -1.57 -19.67
C PHE A 171 29.29 -1.64 -18.18
N GLY A 172 29.11 -2.80 -17.53
CA GLY A 172 29.29 -2.93 -16.10
C GLY A 172 29.27 -4.37 -15.61
N SER A 173 29.21 -4.52 -14.29
CA SER A 173 29.19 -5.80 -13.57
C SER A 173 27.88 -6.01 -12.81
N ASN A 174 27.74 -7.20 -12.21
CA ASN A 174 26.59 -7.58 -11.38
C ASN A 174 25.24 -7.44 -12.12
N VAL A 175 25.22 -7.70 -13.43
CA VAL A 175 24.00 -7.61 -14.24
C VAL A 175 23.05 -8.74 -13.88
N ARG A 176 21.86 -8.39 -13.41
CA ARG A 176 20.77 -9.32 -13.04
C ARG A 176 19.44 -8.80 -13.57
N THR A 177 18.50 -9.70 -13.80
CA THR A 177 17.14 -9.39 -14.28
C THR A 177 16.11 -9.88 -13.30
N GLU A 178 14.94 -9.24 -13.30
CA GLU A 178 13.74 -9.78 -12.68
C GLU A 178 12.91 -10.60 -13.69
N LYS A 179 12.17 -11.58 -13.18
CA LYS A 179 11.40 -12.50 -14.02
C LYS A 179 10.07 -11.89 -14.47
N TYR A 180 9.46 -11.09 -13.62
CA TYR A 180 8.09 -10.60 -13.80
C TYR A 180 7.98 -9.07 -13.88
N SER A 181 9.00 -8.35 -13.41
CA SER A 181 9.10 -6.89 -13.52
C SER A 181 10.11 -6.51 -14.60
N PRO A 182 9.86 -5.46 -15.41
CA PRO A 182 10.77 -5.03 -16.47
C PRO A 182 11.96 -4.26 -15.88
N VAL A 183 12.74 -4.95 -15.05
CA VAL A 183 13.85 -4.39 -14.27
C VAL A 183 15.15 -5.12 -14.56
N VAL A 184 16.23 -4.36 -14.69
CA VAL A 184 17.62 -4.87 -14.76
C VAL A 184 18.45 -4.16 -13.71
N TYR A 185 19.17 -4.92 -12.91
CA TYR A 185 20.15 -4.42 -11.93
C TYR A 185 21.54 -4.46 -12.53
N ALA A 186 22.36 -3.47 -12.22
CA ALA A 186 23.76 -3.44 -12.65
C ALA A 186 24.61 -2.55 -11.74
N SER A 187 25.93 -2.82 -11.72
CA SER A 187 26.93 -1.88 -11.17
C SER A 187 27.57 -1.16 -12.35
N LEU A 188 27.32 0.14 -12.49
CA LEU A 188 27.71 0.95 -13.63
C LEU A 188 28.51 2.19 -13.18
N THR A 189 29.50 2.60 -13.97
CA THR A 189 30.19 3.89 -13.78
C THR A 189 29.25 5.05 -14.12
N PRO A 190 29.52 6.28 -13.59
CA PRO A 190 28.72 7.47 -13.92
C PRO A 190 28.56 7.71 -15.43
N GLN A 191 29.62 7.47 -16.21
CA GLN A 191 29.57 7.58 -17.66
C GLN A 191 28.64 6.55 -18.28
N ALA A 192 28.73 5.27 -17.85
CA ALA A 192 27.87 4.20 -18.32
C ALA A 192 26.38 4.47 -17.96
N ILE A 193 26.10 4.96 -16.75
CA ILE A 193 24.74 5.32 -16.33
C ILE A 193 24.14 6.36 -17.29
N LYS A 194 24.89 7.42 -17.62
CA LYS A 194 24.45 8.47 -18.56
C LYS A 194 24.22 7.93 -19.97
N GLN A 195 25.04 6.98 -20.44
CA GLN A 195 24.86 6.34 -21.75
C GLN A 195 23.63 5.42 -21.76
N VAL A 196 23.44 4.61 -20.72
CA VAL A 196 22.28 3.70 -20.59
C VAL A 196 20.97 4.49 -20.49
N ALA A 197 20.97 5.66 -19.85
CA ALA A 197 19.80 6.54 -19.79
C ALA A 197 19.31 7.02 -21.18
N GLN A 198 20.16 6.97 -22.21
CA GLN A 198 19.75 7.34 -23.59
C GLN A 198 19.09 6.18 -24.35
N TRP A 199 19.12 4.95 -23.82
CA TRP A 199 18.54 3.81 -24.54
C TRP A 199 17.02 3.92 -24.63
N GLY A 200 16.48 3.58 -25.80
CA GLY A 200 15.03 3.68 -26.08
C GLY A 200 14.17 2.82 -25.17
N GLU A 201 14.71 1.66 -24.73
CA GLU A 201 14.08 0.67 -23.88
C GLU A 201 13.97 1.10 -22.41
N VAL A 202 14.87 1.99 -21.95
CA VAL A 202 14.90 2.48 -20.57
C VAL A 202 13.77 3.48 -20.34
N ASP A 203 13.04 3.29 -19.25
CA ASP A 203 12.06 4.22 -18.71
C ASP A 203 12.72 5.16 -17.70
N GLN A 204 13.29 4.60 -16.62
CA GLN A 204 13.97 5.38 -15.59
C GLN A 204 15.12 4.60 -14.94
N ILE A 205 16.13 5.31 -14.40
CA ILE A 205 17.25 4.71 -13.64
C ILE A 205 17.27 5.30 -12.23
N TYR A 206 17.30 4.41 -11.23
CA TYR A 206 17.35 4.72 -9.81
C TYR A 206 18.66 4.24 -9.19
N GLN A 207 19.07 4.86 -8.07
CA GLN A 207 20.14 4.33 -7.27
C GLN A 207 19.64 3.21 -6.36
N GLU A 208 20.35 2.07 -6.28
CA GLU A 208 20.09 1.02 -5.29
C GLU A 208 20.70 1.40 -3.93
N ARG A 209 19.91 1.40 -2.85
CA ARG A 209 20.28 1.79 -1.47
C ARG A 209 19.91 0.70 -0.46
N GLN A 210 20.61 0.61 0.69
CA GLN A 210 20.40 -0.42 1.73
C GLN A 210 19.31 -0.05 2.76
N VAL A 211 18.67 -1.08 3.38
CA VAL A 211 17.59 -0.97 4.38
C VAL A 211 17.91 -1.68 5.72
N GLN A 212 17.21 -1.39 6.84
CA GLN A 212 17.50 -1.84 8.22
C GLN A 212 16.26 -2.39 8.98
N PRO A 213 16.36 -3.24 10.06
CA PRO A 213 15.25 -3.96 10.74
C PRO A 213 14.80 -3.44 12.13
N ASN A 214 13.61 -3.90 12.66
CA ASN A 214 13.03 -3.61 14.00
C ASN A 214 11.81 -4.49 14.43
N LEU A 215 11.33 -4.52 15.74
CA LEU A 215 10.45 -5.57 16.30
C LEU A 215 9.61 -5.32 17.59
N ASP A 216 8.41 -5.93 17.91
CA ASP A 216 7.83 -6.78 19.03
C ASP A 216 6.27 -6.86 19.24
N VAL A 217 5.53 -7.64 20.14
CA VAL A 217 4.29 -8.45 20.35
C VAL A 217 2.96 -7.81 20.80
N ALA A 218 1.76 -8.19 20.29
CA ALA A 218 0.51 -8.41 21.06
C ALA A 218 -0.66 -9.07 20.29
N ARG A 219 -0.73 -10.38 20.33
CA ARG A 219 -1.75 -11.19 19.64
C ARG A 219 -3.16 -11.03 20.21
N GLN A 220 -3.29 -10.79 21.54
CA GLN A 220 -4.61 -10.75 22.18
C GLN A 220 -5.34 -9.43 22.00
N VAL A 221 -4.60 -8.33 22.01
CA VAL A 221 -5.15 -6.98 21.78
C VAL A 221 -5.83 -6.89 20.42
N ILE A 222 -5.23 -7.46 19.37
CA ILE A 222 -5.84 -7.49 18.03
C ILE A 222 -6.88 -8.60 17.86
N ALA A 223 -7.27 -9.32 18.90
CA ALA A 223 -8.26 -10.40 18.89
C ALA A 223 -7.96 -11.58 17.94
N ALA A 224 -6.69 -11.78 17.53
CA ALA A 224 -6.31 -12.89 16.64
C ALA A 224 -6.47 -14.27 17.31
N ASN A 225 -6.43 -14.33 18.64
CA ASN A 225 -6.76 -15.54 19.40
C ASN A 225 -8.22 -15.94 19.23
N VAL A 226 -9.15 -15.00 19.09
CA VAL A 226 -10.57 -15.27 18.84
C VAL A 226 -10.73 -15.98 17.50
N VAL A 227 -10.08 -15.49 16.46
CA VAL A 227 -10.10 -16.08 15.10
C VAL A 227 -9.47 -17.48 15.11
N ASN A 228 -8.36 -17.67 15.84
CA ASN A 228 -7.75 -18.99 15.99
C ASN A 228 -8.71 -19.98 16.69
N ASN A 229 -9.45 -19.53 17.71
CA ASN A 229 -10.43 -20.38 18.43
C ASN A 229 -11.63 -20.75 17.55
N ARG A 230 -11.94 -19.95 16.51
CA ARG A 230 -12.90 -20.28 15.46
C ARG A 230 -12.35 -21.33 14.46
N GLY A 231 -11.09 -21.76 14.58
CA GLY A 231 -10.42 -22.71 13.68
C GLY A 231 -9.63 -22.07 12.52
N PHE A 232 -9.57 -20.75 12.43
CA PHE A 232 -8.86 -20.05 11.36
C PHE A 232 -7.46 -19.63 11.83
N THR A 233 -6.51 -20.48 11.52
CA THR A 233 -5.09 -20.36 11.93
C THR A 233 -4.16 -20.01 10.76
N GLY A 234 -4.70 -19.65 9.60
CA GLY A 234 -3.98 -19.47 8.35
C GLY A 234 -3.68 -20.79 7.62
N SER A 235 -4.33 -21.90 8.00
CA SER A 235 -4.04 -23.23 7.44
C SER A 235 -4.23 -23.26 5.91
N GLY A 236 -3.21 -23.76 5.22
CA GLY A 236 -3.18 -23.86 3.76
C GLY A 236 -2.74 -22.57 3.03
N VAL A 237 -2.71 -21.43 3.72
CA VAL A 237 -2.28 -20.15 3.13
C VAL A 237 -0.75 -20.07 3.14
N LYS A 238 -0.18 -19.62 2.02
CA LYS A 238 1.25 -19.44 1.84
C LYS A 238 1.65 -18.01 2.14
N VAL A 239 2.50 -17.81 3.14
CA VAL A 239 3.02 -16.51 3.55
C VAL A 239 4.53 -16.45 3.30
N ALA A 240 5.01 -15.38 2.69
CA ALA A 240 6.43 -15.08 2.54
C ALA A 240 6.88 -14.04 3.55
N GLN A 241 7.99 -14.31 4.19
CA GLN A 241 8.74 -13.35 4.99
C GLN A 241 10.02 -12.96 4.24
N ILE A 242 10.17 -11.68 3.94
CA ILE A 242 11.33 -11.12 3.23
C ILE A 242 12.03 -10.14 4.17
N GLU A 243 13.28 -10.45 4.54
CA GLU A 243 13.96 -9.77 5.65
C GLU A 243 15.40 -9.35 5.34
N VAL A 244 15.90 -8.34 6.06
CA VAL A 244 17.34 -8.15 6.21
C VAL A 244 17.87 -9.27 7.12
N GLY A 245 18.90 -10.00 6.67
CA GLY A 245 19.32 -11.27 7.23
C GLY A 245 18.66 -12.44 6.50
N GLY A 246 17.35 -12.62 6.65
CA GLY A 246 16.50 -13.54 5.88
C GLY A 246 16.54 -15.00 6.34
N ILE A 247 17.64 -15.49 6.92
CA ILE A 247 17.73 -16.86 7.44
C ILE A 247 17.22 -16.88 8.88
N ILE A 248 16.30 -17.82 9.16
CA ILE A 248 15.75 -18.09 10.50
C ILE A 248 16.44 -19.28 11.15
N ALA A 249 16.31 -19.41 12.48
CA ALA A 249 16.76 -20.60 13.21
C ALA A 249 15.80 -21.78 12.95
N THR A 250 16.06 -22.56 11.91
CA THR A 250 15.21 -23.71 11.51
C THR A 250 15.24 -24.86 12.54
N ASN A 251 16.23 -24.87 13.44
CA ASN A 251 16.30 -25.79 14.59
C ASN A 251 15.36 -25.35 15.75
N ASN A 252 14.73 -24.18 15.67
CA ASN A 252 13.70 -23.79 16.63
C ASN A 252 12.47 -24.69 16.44
N PRO A 253 12.05 -25.48 17.45
CA PRO A 253 10.96 -26.45 17.30
C PRO A 253 9.60 -25.81 16.99
N TYR A 254 9.43 -24.54 17.31
CA TYR A 254 8.17 -23.80 17.08
C TYR A 254 8.08 -23.18 15.68
N LEU A 255 9.14 -23.30 14.88
CA LEU A 255 9.20 -22.85 13.46
C LEU A 255 9.37 -24.03 12.50
N SER A 256 9.21 -25.27 12.97
CA SER A 256 9.32 -26.49 12.15
C SER A 256 8.41 -26.45 10.92
N GLY A 257 8.92 -26.90 9.78
CA GLY A 257 8.19 -26.91 8.50
C GLY A 257 8.20 -25.56 7.75
N THR A 258 9.02 -24.59 8.15
CA THR A 258 9.29 -23.38 7.35
C THR A 258 10.17 -23.72 6.15
N THR A 259 9.78 -23.28 4.96
CA THR A 259 10.62 -23.32 3.76
C THR A 259 11.66 -22.19 3.86
N GLN A 260 12.94 -22.53 3.88
CA GLN A 260 14.03 -21.56 4.01
C GLN A 260 14.77 -21.39 2.68
N ASP A 261 14.88 -20.15 2.20
CA ASP A 261 15.78 -19.80 1.11
C ASP A 261 17.04 -19.13 1.67
N THR A 262 18.19 -19.72 1.39
CA THR A 262 19.49 -19.27 1.92
C THR A 262 20.28 -18.42 0.92
N THR A 263 19.75 -18.18 -0.28
CA THR A 263 20.40 -17.38 -1.32
C THR A 263 20.51 -15.93 -0.88
N TYR A 264 21.57 -15.30 -0.68
CA TYR A 264 21.83 -13.95 -0.15
C TYR A 264 21.57 -13.75 1.36
N GLY A 265 20.98 -14.75 2.05
CA GLY A 265 20.62 -14.63 3.46
C GLY A 265 21.76 -14.94 4.42
N CYS A 266 21.62 -14.49 5.67
CA CYS A 266 22.39 -14.94 6.84
C CYS A 266 21.46 -15.09 8.04
N LEU A 267 21.88 -15.92 9.03
CA LEU A 267 21.09 -16.14 10.22
C LEU A 267 20.86 -14.83 11.00
N SER A 268 19.60 -14.54 11.26
CA SER A 268 19.17 -13.31 11.93
C SER A 268 18.20 -13.62 13.07
N SER A 269 18.47 -13.07 14.25
CA SER A 269 17.53 -13.12 15.37
C SER A 269 16.25 -12.34 15.07
N HIS A 270 16.38 -11.26 14.32
CA HIS A 270 15.26 -10.47 13.80
C HIS A 270 14.35 -11.32 12.92
N SER A 271 14.89 -11.95 11.87
CA SER A 271 14.13 -12.81 10.96
C SER A 271 13.47 -13.98 11.72
N THR A 272 14.16 -14.57 12.72
CA THR A 272 13.60 -15.64 13.55
C THR A 272 12.43 -15.13 14.40
N GLY A 273 12.55 -13.94 14.99
CA GLY A 273 11.48 -13.30 15.76
C GLY A 273 10.25 -12.98 14.91
N VAL A 274 10.43 -12.40 13.74
CA VAL A 274 9.35 -12.10 12.77
C VAL A 274 8.63 -13.38 12.35
N ALA A 275 9.38 -14.46 12.02
CA ALA A 275 8.81 -15.77 11.71
C ALA A 275 7.90 -16.29 12.83
N GLY A 276 8.32 -16.10 14.07
CA GLY A 276 7.54 -16.49 15.24
C GLY A 276 6.24 -15.70 15.40
N ILE A 277 6.25 -14.40 15.14
CA ILE A 277 5.02 -13.59 15.17
C ILE A 277 4.02 -14.10 14.14
N ILE A 278 4.47 -14.47 12.95
CA ILE A 278 3.58 -15.02 11.92
C ILE A 278 3.07 -16.40 12.35
N ARG A 279 3.98 -17.38 12.63
CA ARG A 279 3.60 -18.80 12.67
C ARG A 279 3.99 -19.61 13.90
N SER A 280 4.60 -19.05 14.94
CA SER A 280 5.04 -19.86 16.10
C SER A 280 3.94 -20.79 16.62
N THR A 281 4.29 -22.07 16.80
CA THR A 281 3.41 -23.08 17.43
C THR A 281 3.55 -23.14 18.94
N HIS A 282 4.36 -22.27 19.57
CA HIS A 282 4.56 -22.24 21.02
C HIS A 282 3.25 -21.91 21.75
N PRO A 283 2.91 -22.61 22.87
CA PRO A 283 1.61 -22.43 23.54
C PRO A 283 1.35 -21.01 24.05
N LYS A 284 2.40 -20.31 24.55
CA LYS A 284 2.29 -18.95 25.11
C LYS A 284 2.70 -17.87 24.10
N ALA A 285 3.82 -18.04 23.42
CA ALA A 285 4.29 -17.15 22.36
C ALA A 285 3.81 -17.67 20.98
N ARG A 286 2.49 -17.88 20.86
CA ARG A 286 1.87 -18.41 19.64
C ARG A 286 1.79 -17.33 18.57
N GLY A 287 2.11 -17.67 17.33
CA GLY A 287 1.97 -16.78 16.18
C GLY A 287 0.50 -16.41 15.89
N ILE A 288 0.32 -15.36 15.10
CA ILE A 288 -1.01 -14.88 14.69
C ILE A 288 -1.71 -15.95 13.83
N ALA A 289 -0.98 -16.52 12.87
CA ALA A 289 -1.47 -17.53 11.95
C ALA A 289 -0.59 -18.81 12.02
N PRO A 290 -0.65 -19.59 13.11
CA PRO A 290 0.27 -20.72 13.35
C PRO A 290 0.14 -21.87 12.35
N GLY A 291 -0.91 -21.88 11.53
CA GLY A 291 -1.17 -22.90 10.51
C GLY A 291 -0.64 -22.57 9.11
N VAL A 292 -0.08 -21.39 8.89
CA VAL A 292 0.42 -21.01 7.55
C VAL A 292 1.58 -21.88 7.08
N LEU A 293 1.71 -21.99 5.77
CA LEU A 293 2.94 -22.43 5.14
C LEU A 293 3.84 -21.20 5.01
N LEU A 294 4.95 -21.15 5.76
CA LEU A 294 5.86 -20.01 5.76
C LEU A 294 7.06 -20.28 4.85
N TRP A 295 7.37 -19.30 4.00
CA TRP A 295 8.62 -19.19 3.26
C TRP A 295 9.43 -18.04 3.83
N ALA A 296 10.69 -18.27 4.17
CA ALA A 296 11.59 -17.28 4.73
C ALA A 296 12.82 -17.10 3.87
N GLY A 297 13.16 -15.85 3.57
CA GLY A 297 14.35 -15.49 2.81
C GLY A 297 14.62 -13.99 2.88
N GLY A 298 15.74 -13.55 2.30
CA GLY A 298 16.08 -12.14 2.32
C GLY A 298 17.49 -11.84 1.86
N SER A 299 18.06 -10.75 2.37
CA SER A 299 19.41 -10.27 2.02
C SER A 299 20.20 -9.95 3.27
N CYS A 300 21.37 -10.57 3.45
CA CYS A 300 22.30 -10.25 4.54
C CYS A 300 22.76 -8.78 4.48
N GLY A 301 22.98 -8.26 3.28
CA GLY A 301 23.39 -6.88 3.04
C GLY A 301 22.24 -5.88 2.93
N GLY A 302 20.97 -6.31 3.00
CA GLY A 302 19.81 -5.41 2.85
C GLY A 302 19.72 -4.75 1.46
N TRP A 303 20.21 -5.41 0.41
CA TRP A 303 20.18 -4.83 -0.93
C TRP A 303 18.80 -5.02 -1.58
N PRO A 304 18.14 -3.96 -2.08
CA PRO A 304 16.85 -4.05 -2.74
C PRO A 304 16.78 -5.09 -3.84
N SER A 305 17.78 -5.21 -4.70
CA SER A 305 17.81 -6.22 -5.78
C SER A 305 17.82 -7.66 -5.26
N GLU A 306 18.44 -7.93 -4.11
CA GLU A 306 18.43 -9.24 -3.48
C GLU A 306 17.08 -9.53 -2.82
N LEU A 307 16.51 -8.53 -2.11
CA LEU A 307 15.18 -8.62 -1.49
C LEU A 307 14.08 -8.80 -2.55
N GLN A 308 14.13 -8.04 -3.64
CA GLN A 308 13.18 -8.18 -4.76
C GLN A 308 13.30 -9.54 -5.43
N ASN A 309 14.51 -10.04 -5.64
CA ASN A 309 14.74 -11.38 -6.18
C ASN A 309 14.18 -12.47 -5.22
N ARG A 310 14.33 -12.32 -3.90
CA ARG A 310 13.72 -13.24 -2.93
C ARG A 310 12.20 -13.15 -2.92
N SER A 311 11.65 -11.93 -3.07
CA SER A 311 10.19 -11.75 -3.23
C SER A 311 9.67 -12.46 -4.47
N THR A 312 10.41 -12.37 -5.58
CA THR A 312 10.09 -13.10 -6.83
C THR A 312 10.10 -14.61 -6.59
N SER A 313 11.15 -15.16 -5.93
CA SER A 313 11.23 -16.59 -5.62
C SER A 313 10.09 -17.06 -4.69
N ALA A 314 9.73 -16.25 -3.69
CA ALA A 314 8.62 -16.55 -2.79
C ALA A 314 7.27 -16.55 -3.55
N ALA A 315 7.07 -15.61 -4.46
CA ALA A 315 5.87 -15.57 -5.29
C ALA A 315 5.82 -16.77 -6.28
N ASP A 316 6.95 -17.23 -6.79
CA ASP A 316 7.05 -18.47 -7.59
C ASP A 316 6.74 -19.73 -6.77
N TRP A 317 7.10 -19.73 -5.48
CA TRP A 317 6.67 -20.76 -4.54
C TRP A 317 5.16 -20.73 -4.29
N GLY A 318 4.48 -19.62 -4.65
CA GLY A 318 3.04 -19.43 -4.56
C GLY A 318 2.60 -18.63 -3.32
N ALA A 319 3.47 -17.83 -2.71
CA ALA A 319 3.08 -16.97 -1.59
C ALA A 319 1.94 -16.02 -2.00
N GLU A 320 0.91 -15.93 -1.16
CA GLU A 320 -0.28 -15.07 -1.31
C GLU A 320 -0.11 -13.77 -0.53
N VAL A 321 0.53 -13.85 0.64
CA VAL A 321 0.80 -12.73 1.54
C VAL A 321 2.30 -12.58 1.70
N PHE A 322 2.79 -11.36 1.63
CA PHE A 322 4.19 -10.99 1.85
C PHE A 322 4.29 -10.10 3.08
N ASN A 323 5.20 -10.43 3.99
CA ASN A 323 5.62 -9.57 5.09
C ASN A 323 7.03 -9.06 4.84
N LEU A 324 7.21 -7.75 4.90
CA LEU A 324 8.50 -7.08 4.87
C LEU A 324 8.67 -6.25 6.14
N SER A 325 9.49 -6.75 7.07
CA SER A 325 9.82 -6.04 8.31
C SER A 325 11.12 -5.24 8.14
N LEU A 326 11.15 -4.38 7.13
CA LEU A 326 12.35 -3.65 6.72
C LEU A 326 11.98 -2.32 6.04
N GLY A 327 12.94 -1.42 5.94
CA GLY A 327 12.76 -0.17 5.21
C GLY A 327 13.99 0.75 5.26
N GLY A 328 13.96 1.82 4.46
CA GLY A 328 14.95 2.88 4.45
C GLY A 328 14.33 4.23 4.09
N ASP A 329 14.94 5.33 4.51
CA ASP A 329 14.44 6.69 4.27
C ASP A 329 14.78 7.18 2.84
N PHE A 330 14.06 6.63 1.84
CA PHE A 330 14.31 6.89 0.42
C PHE A 330 13.12 7.55 -0.29
N GLY A 331 12.05 7.87 0.42
CA GLY A 331 10.82 8.40 -0.17
C GLY A 331 10.10 7.38 -1.06
N VAL A 332 9.40 7.85 -2.09
CA VAL A 332 8.68 7.01 -3.07
C VAL A 332 9.62 6.71 -4.23
N ASP A 333 10.28 5.56 -4.18
CA ASP A 333 11.36 5.16 -5.07
C ASP A 333 11.04 3.89 -5.89
N SER A 334 12.06 3.35 -6.56
CA SER A 334 11.94 2.11 -7.34
C SER A 334 11.68 0.87 -6.50
N PHE A 335 12.05 0.88 -5.21
CA PHE A 335 11.79 -0.22 -4.31
C PHE A 335 10.30 -0.28 -3.93
N ALA A 336 9.70 0.88 -3.67
CA ALA A 336 8.25 1.02 -3.53
C ALA A 336 7.50 0.62 -4.82
N LYS A 337 7.98 1.11 -5.97
CA LYS A 337 7.41 0.80 -7.29
C LYS A 337 7.36 -0.70 -7.60
N PHE A 338 8.38 -1.48 -7.18
CA PHE A 338 8.43 -2.92 -7.37
C PHE A 338 7.28 -3.63 -6.63
N TYR A 339 6.97 -3.23 -5.39
CA TYR A 339 5.88 -3.86 -4.65
C TYR A 339 4.51 -3.41 -5.13
N ASP A 340 4.37 -2.18 -5.63
CA ASP A 340 3.14 -1.78 -6.34
C ASP A 340 2.92 -2.61 -7.62
N ASP A 341 4.00 -2.91 -8.37
CA ASP A 341 3.94 -3.81 -9.52
C ASP A 341 3.55 -5.24 -9.11
N MET A 342 4.06 -5.74 -7.98
CA MET A 342 3.71 -7.07 -7.44
C MET A 342 2.23 -7.14 -7.05
N VAL A 343 1.68 -6.10 -6.44
CA VAL A 343 0.26 -6.05 -6.07
C VAL A 343 -0.63 -6.03 -7.31
N ILE A 344 -0.40 -5.11 -8.24
CA ILE A 344 -1.29 -4.91 -9.39
C ILE A 344 -1.15 -5.99 -10.48
N ASN A 345 0.06 -6.53 -10.70
CA ASN A 345 0.35 -7.44 -11.81
C ASN A 345 0.50 -8.91 -11.39
N ARG A 346 0.69 -9.19 -10.10
CA ARG A 346 0.78 -10.56 -9.55
C ARG A 346 -0.28 -10.84 -8.49
N TYR A 347 -1.09 -9.84 -8.11
CA TYR A 347 -2.22 -9.96 -7.19
C TYR A 347 -1.83 -10.48 -5.80
N ARG A 348 -0.68 -10.04 -5.27
CA ARG A 348 -0.19 -10.45 -3.95
C ARG A 348 -0.53 -9.39 -2.91
N THR A 349 -0.98 -9.82 -1.75
CA THR A 349 -1.09 -8.94 -0.58
C THR A 349 0.30 -8.67 -0.03
N VAL A 350 0.70 -7.40 0.03
CA VAL A 350 2.04 -7.00 0.52
C VAL A 350 1.88 -6.11 1.74
N VAL A 351 2.46 -6.54 2.87
CA VAL A 351 2.41 -5.86 4.17
C VAL A 351 3.82 -5.44 4.56
N ILE A 352 4.00 -4.17 4.90
CA ILE A 352 5.32 -3.58 5.11
C ILE A 352 5.35 -2.70 6.36
N ALA A 353 6.39 -2.83 7.17
CA ALA A 353 6.62 -1.99 8.34
C ALA A 353 6.85 -0.51 7.94
N ALA A 354 6.16 0.42 8.58
CA ALA A 354 6.22 1.85 8.26
C ALA A 354 7.61 2.49 8.53
N GLY A 355 8.37 1.92 9.46
CA GLY A 355 9.69 2.45 9.86
C GLY A 355 9.72 2.91 11.32
N ASN A 356 10.93 3.27 11.81
CA ASN A 356 11.16 3.56 13.23
C ASN A 356 11.94 4.87 13.44
N SER A 357 11.65 5.85 12.62
CA SER A 357 12.30 7.18 12.68
C SER A 357 11.56 8.15 13.63
N GLY A 358 10.60 7.65 14.42
CA GLY A 358 9.77 8.45 15.33
C GLY A 358 8.55 9.06 14.65
N ASN A 359 7.59 9.53 15.44
CA ASN A 359 6.29 10.01 14.96
C ASN A 359 6.38 11.20 13.96
N THR A 360 7.48 11.94 13.97
CA THR A 360 7.79 13.01 13.00
C THR A 360 8.76 12.57 11.92
N GLY A 361 9.21 11.31 11.95
CA GLY A 361 10.10 10.72 10.96
C GLY A 361 9.36 10.15 9.77
N ASN A 362 10.00 10.17 8.60
CA ASN A 362 9.39 9.72 7.36
C ASN A 362 9.00 8.22 7.43
N VAL A 363 7.85 7.88 6.86
CA VAL A 363 7.54 6.49 6.52
C VAL A 363 8.58 5.99 5.51
N SER A 364 9.11 4.81 5.76
CA SER A 364 10.27 4.25 5.03
C SER A 364 9.85 3.58 3.72
N SER A 365 10.66 3.69 2.65
CA SER A 365 10.50 2.82 1.47
C SER A 365 10.90 1.37 1.84
N PRO A 366 10.16 0.33 1.40
CA PRO A 366 9.08 0.39 0.41
C PRO A 366 7.66 0.58 0.98
N ALA A 367 7.46 0.83 2.29
CA ALA A 367 6.14 1.10 2.87
C ALA A 367 5.48 2.38 2.29
N THR A 368 6.28 3.26 1.66
CA THR A 368 5.79 4.40 0.88
C THR A 368 5.06 4.02 -0.42
N ALA A 369 5.02 2.75 -0.83
CA ALA A 369 4.27 2.29 -2.00
C ALA A 369 2.76 2.50 -1.81
N TYR A 370 2.01 2.70 -2.91
CA TYR A 370 0.58 3.01 -2.85
C TYR A 370 -0.29 1.77 -2.59
N ASN A 371 0.04 0.64 -3.24
CA ASN A 371 -0.80 -0.55 -3.26
C ASN A 371 -0.58 -1.45 -2.03
N VAL A 372 0.53 -1.28 -1.32
CA VAL A 372 0.88 -2.08 -0.14
C VAL A 372 0.09 -1.63 1.09
N ILE A 373 0.11 -2.47 2.13
CA ILE A 373 -0.39 -2.14 3.46
C ILE A 373 0.81 -1.76 4.32
N SER A 374 0.98 -0.46 4.58
CA SER A 374 1.98 0.06 5.51
C SER A 374 1.47 -0.03 6.93
N VAL A 375 2.31 -0.47 7.87
CA VAL A 375 1.90 -0.77 9.24
C VAL A 375 2.71 0.04 10.25
N GLY A 376 2.01 0.90 10.99
CA GLY A 376 2.51 1.61 12.16
C GLY A 376 2.55 0.72 13.41
N SER A 377 3.15 1.22 14.48
CA SER A 377 3.28 0.51 15.76
C SER A 377 2.61 1.26 16.90
N PHE A 378 1.89 0.52 17.75
CA PHE A 378 1.43 1.02 19.04
C PHE A 378 1.90 0.14 20.20
N ASP A 379 1.88 0.71 21.41
CA ASP A 379 2.15 0.04 22.68
C ASP A 379 0.82 -0.32 23.34
N ASP A 380 0.60 -1.61 23.55
CA ASP A 380 -0.60 -2.15 24.21
C ASP A 380 -0.57 -2.06 25.72
N GLN A 381 0.45 -1.42 26.29
CA GLN A 381 0.66 -1.26 27.75
C GLN A 381 0.56 -2.58 28.52
N ASN A 382 0.74 -3.74 27.86
CA ASN A 382 0.52 -5.10 28.37
C ASN A 382 -0.90 -5.34 28.91
N THR A 383 -1.90 -4.65 28.36
CA THR A 383 -3.32 -4.89 28.65
C THR A 383 -4.06 -5.35 27.40
N THR A 384 -5.29 -5.82 27.55
CA THR A 384 -6.18 -6.15 26.43
C THR A 384 -7.20 -5.04 26.18
N SER A 385 -7.05 -3.91 26.87
CA SER A 385 -7.93 -2.75 26.76
C SER A 385 -7.39 -1.79 25.73
N TRP A 386 -8.21 -1.41 24.77
CA TRP A 386 -7.88 -0.39 23.78
C TRP A 386 -7.81 1.03 24.36
N THR A 387 -8.25 1.24 25.62
CA THR A 387 -8.40 2.58 26.19
C THR A 387 -7.10 3.17 26.74
N ASP A 388 -6.08 2.36 26.93
CA ASP A 388 -4.75 2.76 27.42
C ASP A 388 -3.65 2.59 26.36
N ASP A 389 -3.99 2.10 25.16
CA ASP A 389 -3.06 1.99 24.05
C ASP A 389 -2.56 3.36 23.59
N ILE A 390 -1.28 3.44 23.24
CA ILE A 390 -0.65 4.66 22.72
C ILE A 390 0.22 4.34 21.52
N ILE A 391 0.37 5.30 20.60
CA ILE A 391 1.32 5.15 19.49
C ILE A 391 2.73 4.99 20.04
N SER A 392 3.47 4.00 19.54
CA SER A 392 4.87 3.79 19.89
C SER A 392 5.70 5.01 19.48
N PRO A 393 6.54 5.57 20.39
CA PRO A 393 7.29 6.80 20.10
C PRO A 393 8.24 6.70 18.90
N PHE A 394 8.64 5.49 18.54
CA PHE A 394 9.52 5.21 17.41
C PHE A 394 8.76 5.04 16.08
N SER A 395 7.45 4.79 16.08
CA SER A 395 6.68 4.56 14.84
C SER A 395 6.80 5.75 13.90
N SER A 396 7.20 5.49 12.64
CA SER A 396 7.21 6.54 11.61
C SER A 396 5.79 6.92 11.24
N GLY A 397 5.47 8.20 11.30
CA GLY A 397 4.13 8.73 11.01
C GLY A 397 4.14 9.93 10.07
N LYS A 398 5.31 10.35 9.56
CA LYS A 398 5.34 11.44 8.58
C LYS A 398 5.12 10.92 7.18
N ASP A 399 4.09 11.43 6.55
CA ASP A 399 3.65 11.06 5.22
C ASP A 399 4.70 11.22 4.13
N PRO A 400 4.65 10.36 3.08
CA PRO A 400 5.40 10.59 1.87
C PRO A 400 5.03 11.92 1.24
N SER A 401 6.05 12.66 0.77
CA SER A 401 5.80 13.91 0.04
C SER A 401 4.94 13.64 -1.19
N SER A 402 3.85 14.37 -1.34
CA SER A 402 2.91 14.27 -2.45
C SER A 402 2.55 15.64 -3.00
N THR A 403 1.86 15.68 -4.14
CA THR A 403 1.59 16.94 -4.85
C THR A 403 0.69 17.87 -4.05
N HIS A 404 -0.29 17.31 -3.32
CA HIS A 404 -1.26 18.10 -2.54
C HIS A 404 -0.99 18.03 -1.04
N GLY A 405 -0.13 17.06 -0.61
CA GLY A 405 0.26 16.89 0.79
C GLY A 405 -0.84 16.26 1.64
N ASP A 406 -1.77 15.54 1.02
CA ASP A 406 -2.83 14.80 1.71
C ASP A 406 -2.75 13.28 1.50
N ARG A 407 -1.58 12.78 1.09
CA ARG A 407 -1.28 11.36 1.05
C ARG A 407 -0.94 10.87 2.44
N GLU A 408 -1.66 9.89 2.93
CA GLU A 408 -1.53 9.38 4.30
C GLU A 408 -0.92 7.97 4.36
N LYS A 409 0.01 7.79 5.30
CA LYS A 409 0.67 6.55 5.70
C LYS A 409 1.04 6.60 7.19
N PRO A 410 0.95 5.46 7.94
CA PRO A 410 0.59 4.10 7.52
C PRO A 410 -0.91 3.95 7.26
N GLU A 411 -1.36 2.85 6.64
CA GLU A 411 -2.77 2.55 6.48
C GLU A 411 -3.42 2.03 7.76
N VAL A 412 -2.69 1.25 8.55
CA VAL A 412 -3.14 0.66 9.82
C VAL A 412 -2.00 0.57 10.82
N ALA A 413 -2.32 0.35 12.09
CA ALA A 413 -1.35 0.06 13.13
C ALA A 413 -1.60 -1.31 13.78
N ALA A 414 -0.55 -1.89 14.37
CA ALA A 414 -0.62 -3.09 15.19
C ALA A 414 0.37 -2.98 16.37
N PRO A 415 0.23 -3.78 17.42
CA PRO A 415 1.20 -3.77 18.52
C PRO A 415 2.62 -4.04 18.03
N GLY A 416 3.60 -3.29 18.49
CA GLY A 416 5.00 -3.45 18.10
C GLY A 416 5.98 -3.06 19.22
N GLN A 417 5.57 -2.90 20.46
CA GLN A 417 6.43 -2.53 21.58
C GLN A 417 6.56 -3.65 22.62
N ASN A 418 7.77 -3.92 23.12
CA ASN A 418 8.09 -4.92 24.17
C ASN A 418 7.69 -6.37 23.86
N ILE A 419 8.03 -6.89 22.70
CA ILE A 419 7.59 -8.17 22.13
C ILE A 419 8.34 -9.41 22.62
N ASN A 420 7.60 -10.49 22.82
CA ASN A 420 8.12 -11.84 23.00
C ASN A 420 7.78 -12.73 21.80
N SER A 421 8.79 -13.35 21.19
CA SER A 421 8.61 -14.28 20.07
C SER A 421 9.70 -15.36 20.06
N THR A 422 9.88 -16.04 18.93
CA THR A 422 10.90 -17.06 18.79
C THR A 422 12.31 -16.47 18.71
N THR A 423 13.28 -17.21 19.26
CA THR A 423 14.71 -16.86 19.35
C THR A 423 15.59 -17.89 18.65
N ASN A 424 16.86 -17.54 18.38
CA ASN A 424 17.81 -18.41 17.68
C ASN A 424 18.32 -19.58 18.52
N SER A 425 18.08 -19.59 19.84
CA SER A 425 18.58 -20.61 20.76
C SER A 425 17.60 -20.85 21.90
N SER A 426 17.78 -21.97 22.65
CA SER A 426 17.02 -22.25 23.86
C SER A 426 17.07 -21.06 24.83
N PRO A 427 15.92 -20.69 25.45
CA PRO A 427 14.63 -21.41 25.55
C PRO A 427 13.70 -21.29 24.33
N TRP A 428 14.17 -20.89 23.17
CA TRP A 428 13.51 -20.81 21.86
C TRP A 428 12.43 -19.74 21.74
N THR A 429 12.06 -19.11 22.83
CA THR A 429 11.19 -17.93 22.89
C THR A 429 11.68 -16.98 23.97
N GLY A 430 11.49 -15.68 23.77
CA GLY A 430 11.90 -14.64 24.71
C GLY A 430 11.64 -13.24 24.18
N PRO A 431 12.06 -12.20 24.94
CA PRO A 431 11.99 -10.81 24.48
C PRO A 431 12.83 -10.63 23.22
N ILE A 432 12.26 -9.99 22.22
CA ILE A 432 12.92 -9.73 20.95
C ILE A 432 13.07 -8.22 20.64
N GLY A 433 12.44 -7.33 21.41
CA GLY A 433 12.59 -5.85 21.35
C GLY A 433 11.34 -5.10 20.91
N SER A 434 11.45 -3.95 20.26
CA SER A 434 10.34 -3.08 19.83
C SER A 434 10.56 -2.55 18.40
N GLY A 435 9.47 -2.38 17.60
CA GLY A 435 9.55 -1.82 16.24
C GLY A 435 8.32 -2.10 15.36
N THR A 436 8.10 -1.29 14.33
CA THR A 436 7.04 -1.50 13.32
C THR A 436 7.21 -2.82 12.57
N SER A 437 8.43 -3.34 12.53
CA SER A 437 8.73 -4.67 11.96
C SER A 437 8.11 -5.83 12.71
N TYR A 438 7.57 -5.65 13.91
CA TYR A 438 6.79 -6.66 14.64
C TYR A 438 5.29 -6.42 14.52
N ALA A 439 4.89 -5.19 14.28
CA ALA A 439 3.52 -4.84 13.93
C ALA A 439 3.13 -5.43 12.55
N SER A 440 3.99 -5.27 11.55
CA SER A 440 3.77 -5.75 10.18
C SER A 440 3.43 -7.26 10.09
N PRO A 441 4.20 -8.19 10.69
CA PRO A 441 3.88 -9.62 10.64
C PRO A 441 2.58 -9.99 11.35
N MET A 442 2.07 -9.17 12.29
CA MET A 442 0.73 -9.37 12.85
C MET A 442 -0.34 -9.14 11.80
N VAL A 443 -0.24 -8.04 11.03
CA VAL A 443 -1.17 -7.74 9.93
C VAL A 443 -1.09 -8.81 8.84
N ALA A 444 0.11 -9.27 8.47
CA ALA A 444 0.28 -10.37 7.52
C ALA A 444 -0.37 -11.67 8.01
N GLY A 445 -0.26 -11.98 9.30
CA GLY A 445 -0.94 -13.11 9.94
C GLY A 445 -2.46 -12.99 9.89
N VAL A 446 -3.03 -11.81 10.17
CA VAL A 446 -4.47 -11.55 10.05
C VAL A 446 -4.95 -11.69 8.61
N ALA A 447 -4.20 -11.16 7.63
CA ALA A 447 -4.49 -11.35 6.21
C ALA A 447 -4.56 -12.85 5.84
N ALA A 448 -3.63 -13.67 6.37
CA ALA A 448 -3.65 -15.11 6.16
C ALA A 448 -4.87 -15.79 6.82
N GLN A 449 -5.31 -15.35 8.00
CA GLN A 449 -6.55 -15.84 8.62
C GLN A 449 -7.78 -15.51 7.76
N MET A 450 -7.86 -14.26 7.22
CA MET A 450 -8.92 -13.84 6.32
C MET A 450 -8.94 -14.66 5.01
N ILE A 451 -7.78 -14.96 4.42
CA ILE A 451 -7.68 -15.79 3.22
C ILE A 451 -8.08 -17.24 3.51
N GLN A 452 -7.70 -17.81 4.65
CA GLN A 452 -8.22 -19.11 5.05
C GLN A 452 -9.74 -19.09 5.24
N ARG A 453 -10.29 -18.01 5.81
CA ARG A 453 -11.74 -17.82 5.95
C ARG A 453 -12.45 -17.75 4.60
N ASN A 454 -11.87 -17.04 3.67
CA ASN A 454 -12.39 -16.83 2.32
C ASN A 454 -11.25 -16.79 1.29
N SER A 455 -11.01 -17.92 0.62
CA SER A 455 -9.90 -18.09 -0.31
C SER A 455 -9.95 -17.14 -1.52
N SER A 456 -11.11 -16.56 -1.86
CA SER A 456 -11.19 -15.53 -2.91
C SER A 456 -10.31 -14.32 -2.58
N LEU A 457 -10.15 -13.98 -1.29
CA LEU A 457 -9.28 -12.88 -0.84
C LEU A 457 -7.81 -13.06 -1.22
N GLY A 458 -7.33 -14.29 -1.42
CA GLY A 458 -5.97 -14.57 -1.87
C GLY A 458 -5.60 -13.89 -3.19
N SER A 459 -6.59 -13.57 -4.03
CA SER A 459 -6.40 -12.88 -5.31
C SER A 459 -6.94 -11.44 -5.32
N TRP A 460 -7.37 -10.91 -4.17
CA TRP A 460 -7.95 -9.56 -4.04
C TRP A 460 -7.23 -8.72 -2.98
N PRO A 461 -5.95 -8.33 -3.18
CA PRO A 461 -5.20 -7.53 -2.23
C PRO A 461 -5.87 -6.19 -1.90
N GLU A 462 -6.59 -5.55 -2.85
CA GLU A 462 -7.33 -4.32 -2.63
C GLU A 462 -8.47 -4.54 -1.62
N ALA A 463 -9.17 -5.68 -1.72
CA ALA A 463 -10.23 -6.03 -0.78
C ALA A 463 -9.65 -6.39 0.60
N VAL A 464 -8.51 -7.10 0.67
CA VAL A 464 -7.81 -7.36 1.93
C VAL A 464 -7.46 -6.05 2.63
N LYS A 465 -6.86 -5.09 1.90
CA LYS A 465 -6.54 -3.75 2.41
C LYS A 465 -7.81 -3.01 2.85
N ALA A 466 -8.87 -3.02 2.05
CA ALA A 466 -10.15 -2.38 2.37
C ALA A 466 -10.78 -2.96 3.65
N ILE A 467 -10.78 -4.29 3.83
CA ILE A 467 -11.31 -4.94 5.03
C ILE A 467 -10.51 -4.51 6.26
N LEU A 468 -9.17 -4.59 6.23
CA LEU A 468 -8.31 -4.20 7.35
C LEU A 468 -8.53 -2.75 7.76
N MET A 469 -8.59 -1.82 6.81
CA MET A 469 -8.86 -0.41 7.07
C MET A 469 -10.28 -0.18 7.62
N THR A 470 -11.30 -0.85 7.07
CA THR A 470 -12.70 -0.72 7.51
C THR A 470 -12.92 -1.23 8.93
N THR A 471 -12.21 -2.27 9.33
CA THR A 471 -12.42 -2.97 10.61
C THR A 471 -11.50 -2.52 11.73
N ALA A 472 -10.52 -1.67 11.44
CA ALA A 472 -9.63 -1.07 12.43
C ALA A 472 -10.36 -0.13 13.42
N VAL A 473 -9.75 0.16 14.56
CA VAL A 473 -10.32 1.03 15.60
C VAL A 473 -9.46 2.26 15.85
N HIS A 474 -10.08 3.43 15.92
CA HIS A 474 -9.45 4.72 16.17
C HIS A 474 -9.49 5.10 17.66
N ASN A 475 -8.72 4.46 18.49
CA ASN A 475 -8.65 4.76 19.92
C ASN A 475 -7.23 4.96 20.44
N ILE A 476 -6.23 4.84 19.57
CA ILE A 476 -4.82 4.93 19.93
C ILE A 476 -4.37 6.40 19.96
N GLU A 477 -4.89 7.22 19.05
CA GLU A 477 -4.49 8.60 18.85
C GLU A 477 -5.68 9.57 18.86
N GLY A 478 -6.90 9.07 18.82
CA GLY A 478 -8.11 9.85 18.81
C GLY A 478 -9.13 9.39 17.77
N ASN A 479 -10.08 10.28 17.46
CA ASN A 479 -11.21 9.94 16.57
C ASN A 479 -11.02 10.41 15.13
N THR A 480 -9.80 10.71 14.73
CA THR A 480 -9.49 11.17 13.37
C THR A 480 -9.51 9.98 12.43
N ARG A 481 -10.17 10.10 11.30
CA ARG A 481 -10.15 9.13 10.23
C ARG A 481 -8.93 9.37 9.36
N LEU A 482 -8.14 8.33 9.06
CA LEU A 482 -6.86 8.44 8.40
C LEU A 482 -5.95 9.45 9.10
N SER A 483 -5.49 9.10 10.31
CA SER A 483 -4.52 9.91 11.05
C SER A 483 -3.10 9.71 10.53
N GLU A 484 -2.23 10.66 10.81
CA GLU A 484 -0.82 10.61 10.43
C GLU A 484 -0.04 9.50 11.16
N LEU A 485 -0.52 8.99 12.31
CA LEU A 485 0.22 8.08 13.17
C LEU A 485 -0.30 6.64 13.12
N ASP A 486 -1.60 6.42 13.17
CA ASP A 486 -2.22 5.08 13.20
C ASP A 486 -2.99 4.72 11.92
N GLY A 487 -3.10 5.64 10.96
CA GLY A 487 -3.90 5.47 9.75
C GLY A 487 -5.38 5.33 10.07
N THR A 488 -5.99 4.21 9.71
CA THR A 488 -7.40 3.93 10.06
C THR A 488 -7.57 3.35 11.45
N GLY A 489 -6.47 3.17 12.19
CA GLY A 489 -6.43 2.67 13.56
C GLY A 489 -5.75 1.32 13.73
N GLY A 490 -5.81 0.80 14.95
CA GLY A 490 -5.33 -0.54 15.29
C GLY A 490 -6.18 -1.63 14.66
N ILE A 491 -5.54 -2.65 14.06
CA ILE A 491 -6.26 -3.79 13.45
C ILE A 491 -7.02 -4.62 14.47
N VAL A 492 -8.15 -5.19 14.06
CA VAL A 492 -8.99 -6.08 14.89
C VAL A 492 -9.35 -7.33 14.08
N ALA A 493 -8.67 -8.44 14.37
CA ALA A 493 -8.71 -9.65 13.56
C ALA A 493 -10.09 -10.31 13.52
N ASP A 494 -10.84 -10.34 14.63
CA ASP A 494 -12.17 -10.95 14.68
C ASP A 494 -13.19 -10.17 13.83
N ARG A 495 -13.08 -8.83 13.79
CA ARG A 495 -13.91 -7.99 12.91
C ARG A 495 -13.55 -8.19 11.43
N ALA A 496 -12.26 -8.31 11.15
CA ALA A 496 -11.78 -8.58 9.79
C ALA A 496 -12.24 -9.97 9.31
N ASP A 497 -12.21 -10.98 10.19
CA ASP A 497 -12.74 -12.32 9.94
C ASP A 497 -14.26 -12.30 9.69
N ASP A 498 -15.02 -11.53 10.47
CA ASP A 498 -16.46 -11.36 10.31
C ASP A 498 -16.79 -10.77 8.93
N VAL A 499 -16.16 -9.67 8.53
CA VAL A 499 -16.36 -9.05 7.21
C VAL A 499 -15.89 -9.96 6.08
N ALA A 500 -14.78 -10.69 6.25
CA ALA A 500 -14.25 -11.61 5.25
C ALA A 500 -15.26 -12.71 4.84
N HIS A 501 -16.22 -13.06 5.72
CA HIS A 501 -17.27 -14.03 5.41
C HIS A 501 -18.69 -13.46 5.47
N GLY A 502 -18.84 -12.13 5.46
CA GLY A 502 -20.11 -11.44 5.27
C GLY A 502 -20.96 -11.28 6.54
N VAL A 503 -20.35 -11.19 7.72
CA VAL A 503 -21.04 -10.96 9.00
C VAL A 503 -20.80 -9.54 9.49
N GLY A 504 -21.87 -8.82 9.81
CA GLY A 504 -21.83 -7.43 10.26
C GLY A 504 -21.29 -6.44 9.22
N GLY A 505 -21.04 -6.90 8.01
CA GLY A 505 -20.49 -6.16 6.89
C GLY A 505 -20.25 -7.07 5.69
N SER A 506 -19.63 -6.54 4.64
CA SER A 506 -19.28 -7.30 3.45
C SER A 506 -18.14 -6.62 2.70
N TRP A 507 -17.63 -7.28 1.66
CA TRP A 507 -16.58 -6.80 0.78
C TRP A 507 -16.84 -7.22 -0.67
N GLY A 508 -16.15 -6.58 -1.58
CA GLY A 508 -16.16 -6.96 -2.98
C GLY A 508 -15.03 -6.30 -3.76
N GLY A 509 -15.03 -6.55 -5.05
CA GLY A 509 -14.09 -5.94 -5.96
C GLY A 509 -14.54 -6.08 -7.40
N GLN A 510 -14.00 -5.23 -8.26
CA GLN A 510 -14.31 -5.19 -9.67
C GLN A 510 -13.17 -4.58 -10.49
N PRO A 511 -13.09 -4.85 -11.81
CA PRO A 511 -12.25 -4.06 -12.70
C PRO A 511 -12.66 -2.58 -12.66
N TYR A 512 -11.69 -1.67 -12.80
CA TYR A 512 -11.96 -0.24 -12.90
C TYR A 512 -11.03 0.42 -13.91
N SER A 513 -11.57 1.26 -14.78
CA SER A 513 -10.80 1.95 -15.81
C SER A 513 -11.18 3.42 -15.95
N CYS A 514 -10.32 4.21 -16.60
CA CYS A 514 -10.62 5.61 -16.91
C CYS A 514 -11.83 5.79 -17.84
N SER A 515 -12.24 4.74 -18.56
CA SER A 515 -13.43 4.75 -19.42
C SER A 515 -14.76 4.63 -18.68
N GLU A 516 -14.72 4.26 -17.37
CA GLU A 516 -15.93 4.22 -16.55
C GLU A 516 -16.65 5.58 -16.51
N PRO A 517 -17.97 5.59 -16.30
CA PRO A 517 -18.73 6.83 -16.07
C PRO A 517 -18.12 7.70 -14.97
N SER A 518 -18.50 8.98 -14.92
CA SER A 518 -18.02 9.91 -13.88
C SER A 518 -18.38 9.47 -12.45
N SER A 519 -19.38 8.59 -12.29
CA SER A 519 -19.70 7.91 -11.04
C SER A 519 -20.27 6.52 -11.28
N VAL A 520 -19.91 5.57 -10.39
CA VAL A 520 -20.33 4.16 -10.45
C VAL A 520 -20.76 3.71 -9.04
N ASP A 521 -21.94 3.10 -8.93
CA ASP A 521 -22.38 2.45 -7.69
C ASP A 521 -21.73 1.05 -7.63
N VAL A 522 -20.75 0.87 -6.73
CA VAL A 522 -19.98 -0.39 -6.63
C VAL A 522 -20.65 -1.43 -5.73
N ALA A 523 -21.52 -1.00 -4.84
CA ALA A 523 -22.35 -1.89 -4.02
C ALA A 523 -23.65 -1.19 -3.58
N THR A 524 -24.64 -2.03 -3.26
CA THR A 524 -25.86 -1.64 -2.56
C THR A 524 -25.91 -2.36 -1.23
N VAL A 525 -26.14 -1.64 -0.13
CA VAL A 525 -26.05 -2.15 1.24
C VAL A 525 -27.26 -1.69 2.05
N ASP A 526 -27.78 -2.56 2.92
CA ASP A 526 -28.82 -2.20 3.86
C ASP A 526 -28.21 -1.84 5.20
N LEU A 527 -28.45 -0.61 5.67
CA LEU A 527 -27.91 -0.07 6.90
C LEU A 527 -29.02 0.18 7.92
N THR A 528 -28.71 -0.04 9.19
CA THR A 528 -29.57 0.26 10.32
C THR A 528 -29.30 1.68 10.81
N GLY A 529 -30.32 2.51 10.91
CA GLY A 529 -30.22 3.89 11.44
C GLY A 529 -29.71 3.90 12.88
N GLY A 530 -28.90 4.89 13.21
CA GLY A 530 -28.29 5.04 14.53
C GLY A 530 -27.09 4.14 14.81
N GLN A 531 -26.70 3.23 13.91
CA GLN A 531 -25.50 2.40 14.05
C GLN A 531 -24.35 2.96 13.24
N ARG A 532 -23.17 3.12 13.87
CA ARG A 532 -21.94 3.56 13.21
C ARG A 532 -21.61 2.63 12.05
N THR A 533 -21.29 3.19 10.92
CA THR A 533 -20.92 2.47 9.70
C THR A 533 -19.59 2.99 9.18
N ARG A 534 -18.64 2.09 8.92
CA ARG A 534 -17.40 2.40 8.21
C ARG A 534 -17.39 1.69 6.86
N SER A 535 -16.88 2.37 5.85
CA SER A 535 -16.74 1.79 4.52
C SER A 535 -15.51 2.37 3.86
N THR A 536 -14.76 1.50 3.17
CA THR A 536 -13.50 1.85 2.50
C THR A 536 -13.53 1.39 1.06
N ILE A 537 -13.06 2.22 0.14
CA ILE A 537 -12.65 1.80 -1.21
C ILE A 537 -11.13 1.87 -1.33
N VAL A 538 -10.56 0.96 -2.12
CA VAL A 538 -9.13 0.90 -2.44
C VAL A 538 -8.97 0.64 -3.92
N TRP A 539 -8.13 1.41 -4.61
CA TRP A 539 -7.78 1.20 -6.01
C TRP A 539 -6.27 1.16 -6.20
N ASN A 540 -5.84 0.65 -7.35
CA ASN A 540 -4.42 0.50 -7.59
C ASN A 540 -3.77 1.76 -8.16
N GLN A 541 -2.56 2.06 -7.68
CA GLN A 541 -1.61 2.90 -8.37
C GLN A 541 -0.98 2.12 -9.51
N ASN A 542 -0.99 2.69 -10.72
CA ASN A 542 -0.29 2.11 -11.83
C ASN A 542 1.22 2.46 -11.77
N PRO A 543 2.13 1.48 -11.66
CA PRO A 543 3.57 1.74 -11.56
C PRO A 543 4.18 2.39 -12.80
N ASN A 544 3.46 2.45 -13.92
CA ASN A 544 3.91 3.12 -15.16
C ASN A 544 3.55 4.60 -15.20
N TYR A 545 2.84 5.09 -14.20
CA TYR A 545 2.44 6.49 -14.19
C TYR A 545 3.65 7.41 -14.08
N SER A 546 3.74 8.39 -14.98
CA SER A 546 4.91 9.27 -15.08
C SER A 546 5.16 10.14 -13.83
N SER A 547 4.11 10.43 -13.06
CA SER A 547 4.20 11.15 -11.79
C SER A 547 4.09 10.25 -10.56
N TYR A 548 4.43 8.97 -10.70
CA TYR A 548 4.35 7.95 -9.66
C TYR A 548 4.90 8.39 -8.29
N SER A 549 5.99 9.14 -8.26
CA SER A 549 6.62 9.57 -7.01
C SER A 549 5.90 10.72 -6.28
N SER A 550 4.90 11.34 -6.89
CA SER A 550 4.28 12.56 -6.37
C SER A 550 2.76 12.55 -6.26
N GLN A 551 2.08 11.70 -7.04
CA GLN A 551 0.62 11.59 -6.98
C GLN A 551 0.13 10.26 -7.57
N PRO A 552 -1.08 9.78 -7.22
CA PRO A 552 -1.65 8.58 -7.83
C PRO A 552 -2.06 8.81 -9.28
N SER A 553 -2.13 7.72 -10.06
CA SER A 553 -2.56 7.75 -11.48
C SER A 553 -4.05 8.02 -11.66
N ALA A 554 -4.84 7.77 -10.65
CA ALA A 554 -6.26 8.09 -10.56
C ALA A 554 -6.57 8.67 -9.19
N ASP A 555 -7.48 9.63 -9.16
CA ASP A 555 -8.05 10.25 -7.98
C ASP A 555 -9.56 9.96 -8.02
N LEU A 556 -9.96 9.05 -7.13
CA LEU A 556 -11.33 8.56 -7.02
C LEU A 556 -11.90 8.99 -5.67
N ASP A 557 -13.06 9.61 -5.69
CA ASP A 557 -13.78 10.03 -4.50
C ASP A 557 -14.81 8.97 -4.09
N PHE A 558 -15.13 8.89 -2.81
CA PHE A 558 -16.05 7.91 -2.27
C PHE A 558 -17.25 8.56 -1.59
N GLN A 559 -18.45 8.11 -1.92
CA GLN A 559 -19.71 8.66 -1.42
C GLN A 559 -20.67 7.56 -0.97
N ILE A 560 -21.38 7.83 0.10
CA ILE A 560 -22.55 7.04 0.53
C ILE A 560 -23.82 7.78 0.10
N VAL A 561 -24.64 7.11 -0.69
CA VAL A 561 -25.86 7.69 -1.28
C VAL A 561 -27.08 6.96 -0.74
N ASN A 562 -28.07 7.69 -0.25
CA ASN A 562 -29.30 7.11 0.27
C ASN A 562 -30.29 6.75 -0.87
N SER A 563 -31.43 6.15 -0.52
CA SER A 563 -32.47 5.74 -1.47
C SER A 563 -33.10 6.90 -2.24
N SER A 564 -33.03 8.15 -1.73
CA SER A 564 -33.50 9.33 -2.46
C SER A 564 -32.46 9.88 -3.45
N GLY A 565 -31.27 9.27 -3.54
CA GLY A 565 -30.18 9.72 -4.41
C GLY A 565 -29.29 10.81 -3.80
N SER A 566 -29.51 11.17 -2.55
CA SER A 566 -28.72 12.21 -1.87
C SER A 566 -27.45 11.63 -1.25
N VAL A 567 -26.32 12.34 -1.37
CA VAL A 567 -25.07 11.99 -0.69
C VAL A 567 -25.22 12.32 0.79
N VAL A 568 -25.03 11.32 1.65
CA VAL A 568 -25.15 11.45 3.11
C VAL A 568 -23.82 11.46 3.84
N ALA A 569 -22.76 10.93 3.20
CA ALA A 569 -21.39 10.98 3.68
C ALA A 569 -20.42 10.80 2.51
N GLY A 570 -19.15 11.24 2.64
CA GLY A 570 -18.15 11.08 1.60
C GLY A 570 -16.73 11.34 2.07
N SER A 571 -15.76 10.92 1.23
CA SER A 571 -14.34 11.09 1.41
C SER A 571 -13.70 11.50 0.07
N TYR A 572 -12.74 12.45 0.06
CA TYR A 572 -12.38 13.23 -1.13
C TYR A 572 -10.89 13.64 -1.14
N SER A 573 -9.95 12.73 -0.82
CA SER A 573 -8.52 13.05 -0.87
C SER A 573 -8.01 13.23 -2.30
N TYR A 574 -6.82 13.83 -2.47
CA TYR A 574 -6.20 14.02 -3.79
C TYR A 574 -5.10 13.00 -4.08
N ASP A 575 -4.35 12.58 -3.05
CA ASP A 575 -3.08 11.85 -3.24
C ASP A 575 -3.13 10.42 -2.69
N ASN A 576 -4.24 10.00 -2.09
CA ASN A 576 -4.46 8.62 -1.64
C ASN A 576 -4.91 7.69 -2.78
N THR A 577 -4.75 6.38 -2.56
CA THR A 577 -5.35 5.31 -3.37
C THR A 577 -6.40 4.54 -2.58
N SER A 578 -6.96 5.18 -1.58
CA SER A 578 -8.07 4.69 -0.76
C SER A 578 -8.89 5.86 -0.24
N GLU A 579 -10.17 5.65 -0.08
CA GLU A 579 -11.08 6.57 0.59
C GLU A 579 -11.88 5.82 1.65
N ILE A 580 -12.09 6.46 2.79
CA ILE A 580 -12.83 5.87 3.90
C ILE A 580 -13.90 6.80 4.40
N VAL A 581 -15.12 6.27 4.56
CA VAL A 581 -16.25 6.97 5.17
C VAL A 581 -16.56 6.32 6.52
N ASP A 582 -16.70 7.16 7.54
CA ASP A 582 -17.09 6.77 8.89
C ASP A 582 -18.25 7.66 9.31
N PHE A 583 -19.45 7.10 9.39
CA PHE A 583 -20.68 7.87 9.65
C PHE A 583 -21.73 7.05 10.38
N THR A 584 -22.75 7.72 10.89
CA THR A 584 -23.93 7.07 11.47
C THR A 584 -25.15 7.47 10.62
N PRO A 585 -25.78 6.51 9.90
CA PRO A 585 -26.97 6.81 9.12
C PRO A 585 -28.13 7.24 10.03
N ASN A 586 -28.85 8.30 9.62
CA ASN A 586 -29.99 8.84 10.37
C ASN A 586 -31.22 7.91 10.33
N SER A 587 -31.33 7.05 9.31
CA SER A 587 -32.47 6.13 9.12
C SER A 587 -32.00 4.79 8.58
N SER A 588 -32.72 3.74 8.94
CA SER A 588 -32.54 2.43 8.32
C SER A 588 -33.04 2.45 6.87
N GLY A 589 -32.37 1.72 6.00
CA GLY A 589 -32.73 1.60 4.59
C GLY A 589 -31.56 1.18 3.71
N THR A 590 -31.82 1.21 2.41
CA THR A 590 -30.86 0.84 1.37
C THR A 590 -30.01 2.05 1.00
N TYR A 591 -28.70 1.85 1.02
CA TYR A 591 -27.68 2.84 0.64
C TYR A 591 -26.81 2.29 -0.48
N LYS A 592 -26.20 3.16 -1.24
CA LYS A 592 -25.25 2.82 -2.30
C LYS A 592 -23.85 3.29 -1.94
N LEU A 593 -22.89 2.44 -2.17
CA LEU A 593 -21.47 2.79 -2.15
C LEU A 593 -21.12 3.28 -3.54
N ARG A 594 -20.84 4.60 -3.68
CA ARG A 594 -20.59 5.26 -4.96
C ARG A 594 -19.16 5.73 -5.07
N VAL A 595 -18.51 5.35 -6.15
CA VAL A 595 -17.20 5.88 -6.55
C VAL A 595 -17.42 6.98 -7.58
N SER A 596 -16.84 8.16 -7.34
CA SER A 596 -16.87 9.28 -8.27
C SER A 596 -15.46 9.56 -8.77
N LYS A 597 -15.29 9.64 -10.09
CA LYS A 597 -14.01 9.87 -10.73
C LYS A 597 -13.72 11.36 -10.80
N TYR A 598 -12.78 11.85 -9.97
CA TYR A 598 -12.29 13.21 -10.06
C TYR A 598 -11.25 13.36 -11.18
N ARG A 599 -10.22 12.48 -11.18
CA ARG A 599 -9.15 12.46 -12.18
C ARG A 599 -8.77 11.01 -12.49
N CYS A 600 -8.42 10.71 -13.73
CA CYS A 600 -7.92 9.40 -14.12
C CYS A 600 -6.99 9.55 -15.33
N ASP A 601 -5.69 9.69 -15.05
CA ASP A 601 -4.65 9.86 -16.08
C ASP A 601 -4.21 8.51 -16.64
N MET A 602 -4.26 7.47 -15.77
CA MET A 602 -4.00 6.08 -16.15
C MET A 602 -4.86 5.15 -15.30
N SER A 603 -5.48 4.15 -15.94
CA SER A 603 -6.44 3.25 -15.31
C SER A 603 -5.83 2.50 -14.12
N PRO A 604 -6.49 2.47 -12.95
CA PRO A 604 -6.08 1.68 -11.79
C PRO A 604 -6.06 0.18 -12.05
N GLN A 605 -6.95 -0.33 -12.90
CA GLN A 605 -7.24 -1.71 -13.27
C GLN A 605 -8.19 -2.41 -12.30
N TRP A 606 -8.00 -2.28 -10.97
CA TRP A 606 -8.79 -2.96 -9.96
C TRP A 606 -9.22 -2.00 -8.87
N LEU A 607 -10.43 -2.23 -8.34
CA LEU A 607 -10.99 -1.55 -7.19
C LEU A 607 -11.57 -2.59 -6.25
N GLY A 608 -11.18 -2.52 -4.98
CA GLY A 608 -11.75 -3.29 -3.88
C GLY A 608 -12.53 -2.37 -2.94
N TRP A 609 -13.52 -2.92 -2.25
CA TRP A 609 -14.29 -2.21 -1.25
C TRP A 609 -14.66 -3.12 -0.08
N ALA A 610 -14.89 -2.50 1.08
CA ALA A 610 -15.46 -3.16 2.24
C ALA A 610 -16.36 -2.19 3.01
N TRP A 611 -17.31 -2.73 3.75
CA TRP A 611 -18.10 -1.97 4.73
C TRP A 611 -18.41 -2.82 5.95
N ARG A 612 -18.61 -2.16 7.09
CA ARG A 612 -19.00 -2.77 8.35
C ARG A 612 -19.92 -1.82 9.11
N GLN A 613 -20.94 -2.37 9.76
CA GLN A 613 -21.83 -1.66 10.66
C GLN A 613 -21.75 -2.25 12.07
N GLY A 614 -21.89 -1.37 13.08
CA GLY A 614 -21.73 -1.70 14.49
C GLY A 614 -20.33 -1.39 15.03
N ASN A 615 -20.19 -1.50 16.37
CA ASN A 615 -18.93 -1.19 17.09
C ASN A 615 -17.86 -2.25 16.94
#